data_7e756b3ab37b339fb7e30e94dba16259
#
_entry.id   7e756b3ab37b339fb7e30e94dba16259
#
_cell.length_a   1.000
_cell.length_b   1.000
_cell.length_c   1.000
_cell.angle_alpha   90.00
_cell.angle_beta   90.00
_cell.angle_gamma   90.00
#
_symmetry.space_group_name_H-M   'P 1'
#
loop_
_entity.id
_entity.type
_entity.pdbx_description
1 polymer ?
#
loop_
_entity_poly.entity_id
_entity_poly.type
_entity_poly.pdbx_seq_one_letter_code
_entity_poly.pdbx_strand_id
1 'polypeptide(L)'
;MTRATTLRAAAVVVSGFLIATLMVMGVSRALFTNPTSNDANAFTSGNVVLVNQAATTDGGSPTFDETGSALFTFTAMAPGDTSTVCFEVIYEGNLDADILLDSVTISGVNENSIGDELDLIVDRYTDSGCSAGIGAVANGTLATPGITETAWQPAVPGTDESRWYEITVTLNSGAPNTVQDSSATGVEFEWLATNT
;
A
#
# COMPACT_ATOMS: atom_id res chain seq x y z
N MET A 1 68.11 -4.52 -4.66
CA MET A 1 66.93 -5.38 -4.39
C MET A 1 65.70 -4.62 -3.80
N THR A 2 65.65 -3.31 -3.76
CA THR A 2 64.63 -2.49 -3.03
C THR A 2 63.45 -2.01 -3.83
N ARG A 3 63.50 -1.96 -5.19
CA ARG A 3 62.41 -1.45 -6.01
C ARG A 3 61.21 -2.40 -6.22
N ALA A 4 61.46 -3.71 -6.18
CA ALA A 4 60.42 -4.71 -6.38
C ALA A 4 59.50 -4.91 -5.17
N THR A 5 60.01 -4.70 -3.96
CA THR A 5 59.26 -4.80 -2.71
C THR A 5 58.33 -3.61 -2.49
N THR A 6 58.76 -2.41 -2.86
CA THR A 6 57.92 -1.19 -2.78
C THR A 6 56.79 -1.19 -3.78
N LEU A 7 57.00 -1.71 -4.99
CA LEU A 7 55.91 -1.86 -5.99
C LEU A 7 54.83 -2.89 -5.55
N ARG A 8 55.26 -3.99 -4.92
CA ARG A 8 54.32 -4.99 -4.40
C ARG A 8 53.51 -4.47 -3.21
N ALA A 9 54.13 -3.71 -2.32
CA ALA A 9 53.46 -3.11 -1.17
C ALA A 9 52.44 -2.05 -1.64
N ALA A 10 52.79 -1.20 -2.62
CA ALA A 10 51.89 -0.21 -3.18
C ALA A 10 50.67 -0.87 -3.90
N ALA A 11 50.89 -1.94 -4.63
CA ALA A 11 49.81 -2.66 -5.29
C ALA A 11 48.80 -3.28 -4.33
N VAL A 12 49.27 -3.83 -3.20
CA VAL A 12 48.39 -4.39 -2.16
C VAL A 12 47.56 -3.32 -1.47
N VAL A 13 48.17 -2.15 -1.17
CA VAL A 13 47.46 -1.03 -0.54
C VAL A 13 46.37 -0.47 -1.50
N VAL A 14 46.69 -0.27 -2.79
CA VAL A 14 45.75 0.23 -3.77
C VAL A 14 44.61 -0.75 -4.02
N SER A 15 44.88 -2.06 -4.11
CA SER A 15 43.81 -3.07 -4.29
C SER A 15 42.93 -3.18 -3.06
N GLY A 16 43.47 -3.06 -1.85
CA GLY A 16 42.69 -3.04 -0.60
C GLY A 16 41.75 -1.84 -0.53
N PHE A 17 42.24 -0.68 -0.94
CA PHE A 17 41.41 0.54 -0.98
C PHE A 17 40.29 0.47 -2.03
N LEU A 18 40.56 -0.10 -3.21
CA LEU A 18 39.56 -0.33 -4.26
C LEU A 18 38.46 -1.31 -3.82
N ILE A 19 38.84 -2.40 -3.14
CA ILE A 19 37.86 -3.38 -2.65
C ILE A 19 37.01 -2.77 -1.54
N ALA A 20 37.60 -2.00 -0.61
CA ALA A 20 36.85 -1.33 0.44
C ALA A 20 35.85 -0.29 -0.13
N THR A 21 36.27 0.48 -1.16
CA THR A 21 35.40 1.47 -1.80
C THR A 21 34.25 0.81 -2.57
N LEU A 22 34.50 -0.31 -3.24
CA LEU A 22 33.46 -1.09 -3.93
C LEU A 22 32.47 -1.73 -2.94
N MET A 23 32.92 -2.19 -1.78
CA MET A 23 32.02 -2.69 -0.73
C MET A 23 31.15 -1.59 -0.15
N VAL A 24 31.68 -0.40 0.09
CA VAL A 24 30.92 0.74 0.64
C VAL A 24 29.88 1.23 -0.39
N MET A 25 30.20 1.26 -1.68
CA MET A 25 29.23 1.65 -2.73
C MET A 25 28.15 0.60 -2.97
N GLY A 26 28.43 -0.69 -2.69
CA GLY A 26 27.46 -1.78 -2.84
C GLY A 26 26.41 -1.86 -1.73
N VAL A 27 26.71 -1.33 -0.54
CA VAL A 27 25.85 -1.46 0.65
C VAL A 27 25.03 -0.20 0.94
N SER A 28 25.25 0.89 0.20
CA SER A 28 24.64 2.21 0.49
C SER A 28 23.27 2.45 -0.16
N ARG A 29 22.60 1.43 -0.66
CA ARG A 29 21.19 1.54 -1.08
C ARG A 29 20.31 0.89 -0.03
N ALA A 30 20.14 1.58 1.10
CA ALA A 30 19.05 1.26 1.99
C ALA A 30 17.75 1.71 1.30
N LEU A 31 17.10 0.79 0.62
CA LEU A 31 15.73 0.97 0.14
C LEU A 31 14.83 0.86 1.37
N PHE A 32 14.36 1.99 1.89
CA PHE A 32 13.38 1.99 2.96
C PHE A 32 11.99 1.89 2.32
N THR A 33 11.48 0.68 2.22
CA THR A 33 10.09 0.42 1.90
C THR A 33 9.36 0.13 3.20
N ASN A 34 8.34 0.89 3.49
CA ASN A 34 7.45 0.60 4.62
C ASN A 34 6.06 0.26 4.05
N PRO A 35 5.70 -1.04 3.99
CA PRO A 35 4.33 -1.42 3.71
C PRO A 35 3.46 -1.04 4.91
N THR A 36 2.38 -0.33 4.69
CA THR A 36 1.30 -0.29 5.67
C THR A 36 0.46 -1.55 5.50
N SER A 37 0.88 -2.61 6.14
CA SER A 37 -0.06 -3.57 6.68
C SER A 37 -0.55 -3.00 8.00
N ASN A 38 -1.76 -3.32 8.39
CA ASN A 38 -2.35 -2.91 9.66
C ASN A 38 -1.58 -3.41 10.91
N ASP A 39 -0.30 -3.68 10.79
CA ASP A 39 0.62 -4.06 11.86
C ASP A 39 1.62 -2.93 12.13
N ALA A 40 1.65 -2.48 13.38
CA ALA A 40 2.47 -1.38 13.85
C ALA A 40 3.97 -1.63 13.63
N ASN A 41 4.58 -0.90 12.69
CA ASN A 41 6.03 -0.84 12.56
C ASN A 41 6.50 0.61 12.48
N ALA A 42 7.24 1.05 13.52
CA ALA A 42 7.86 2.36 13.56
C ALA A 42 9.37 2.25 13.29
N PHE A 43 9.88 3.00 12.31
CA PHE A 43 11.30 3.15 12.06
C PHE A 43 11.73 4.60 12.29
N THR A 44 12.80 4.79 13.08
CA THR A 44 13.37 6.09 13.42
C THR A 44 14.67 6.35 12.67
N SER A 45 14.56 6.89 11.44
CA SER A 45 15.52 7.83 10.83
C SER A 45 14.91 8.34 9.54
N GLY A 46 14.24 9.50 9.60
CA GLY A 46 13.32 9.98 8.58
C GLY A 46 12.04 9.12 8.63
N ASN A 47 10.93 9.72 8.97
CA ASN A 47 9.71 8.99 9.28
C ASN A 47 8.83 8.94 8.04
N VAL A 48 8.55 7.73 7.53
CA VAL A 48 7.48 7.47 6.58
C VAL A 48 6.34 6.86 7.38
N VAL A 49 5.26 7.60 7.58
CA VAL A 49 4.07 7.15 8.32
C VAL A 49 2.87 7.27 7.41
N LEU A 50 2.20 6.16 7.19
CA LEU A 50 0.89 6.13 6.56
C LEU A 50 -0.15 5.77 7.61
N VAL A 51 -1.23 6.53 7.65
CA VAL A 51 -2.38 6.30 8.53
C VAL A 51 -3.62 6.22 7.66
N ASN A 52 -4.53 5.33 7.98
CA ASN A 52 -5.81 5.26 7.31
C ASN A 52 -6.96 5.58 8.27
N GLN A 53 -8.02 6.14 7.72
CA GLN A 53 -9.21 6.53 8.45
C GLN A 53 -10.46 6.24 7.62
N ALA A 54 -11.37 5.44 8.15
CA ALA A 54 -12.67 5.25 7.51
C ALA A 54 -13.50 6.54 7.62
N ALA A 55 -14.06 7.00 6.50
CA ALA A 55 -15.11 7.99 6.55
C ALA A 55 -16.35 7.32 7.14
N THR A 56 -16.84 7.85 8.26
CA THR A 56 -18.07 7.35 8.84
C THR A 56 -19.25 7.87 8.03
N THR A 57 -19.99 7.00 7.39
CA THR A 57 -21.27 7.32 6.76
C THR A 57 -22.35 7.76 7.77
N ASP A 58 -22.09 7.70 9.07
CA ASP A 58 -23.07 7.93 10.15
C ASP A 58 -22.63 8.96 11.20
N GLY A 59 -21.82 9.96 10.84
CA GLY A 59 -21.51 11.10 11.74
C GLY A 59 -20.72 10.74 13.01
N GLY A 60 -20.13 9.57 13.08
CA GLY A 60 -19.16 9.20 14.12
C GLY A 60 -17.84 9.95 13.91
N SER A 61 -17.16 10.30 15.00
CA SER A 61 -15.81 10.86 14.91
C SER A 61 -14.88 9.77 14.43
N PRO A 62 -14.14 9.96 13.34
CA PRO A 62 -13.21 8.95 12.86
C PRO A 62 -12.13 8.73 13.92
N THR A 63 -11.84 7.49 14.21
CA THR A 63 -10.69 7.11 15.04
C THR A 63 -9.57 6.69 14.09
N PHE A 64 -8.45 7.40 14.17
CA PHE A 64 -7.20 6.94 13.55
C PHE A 64 -6.79 5.65 14.23
N ASP A 65 -6.73 4.56 13.49
CA ASP A 65 -6.30 3.28 14.04
C ASP A 65 -5.14 2.74 13.18
N GLU A 66 -3.95 2.75 13.77
CA GLU A 66 -2.76 2.11 13.20
C GLU A 66 -2.83 0.56 13.32
N THR A 67 -3.85 0.03 13.98
CA THR A 67 -3.90 -1.37 14.43
C THR A 67 -4.87 -2.27 13.66
N GLY A 68 -5.34 -1.86 12.49
CA GLY A 68 -5.97 -2.79 11.56
C GLY A 68 -7.37 -3.26 11.89
N SER A 69 -8.20 -2.38 12.40
CA SER A 69 -9.65 -2.63 12.42
C SER A 69 -10.17 -2.74 10.99
N ALA A 70 -11.09 -3.68 10.75
CA ALA A 70 -11.74 -3.80 9.45
C ALA A 70 -12.41 -2.46 9.09
N LEU A 71 -11.96 -1.84 7.98
CA LEU A 71 -12.51 -0.58 7.49
C LEU A 71 -13.96 -0.74 7.07
N PHE A 72 -14.35 -1.93 6.66
CA PHE A 72 -15.69 -2.24 6.19
C PHE A 72 -16.00 -3.74 6.33
N THR A 73 -17.30 -4.03 6.39
CA THR A 73 -17.81 -5.41 6.32
C THR A 73 -19.04 -5.39 5.42
N PHE A 74 -18.98 -6.11 4.32
CA PHE A 74 -20.13 -6.29 3.44
C PHE A 74 -20.80 -7.61 3.78
N THR A 75 -22.06 -7.55 4.18
CA THR A 75 -22.83 -8.74 4.60
C THR A 75 -24.08 -8.91 3.76
N ALA A 76 -24.47 -10.17 3.55
CA ALA A 76 -25.75 -10.53 2.90
C ALA A 76 -25.96 -9.89 1.52
N MET A 77 -24.91 -9.82 0.68
CA MET A 77 -25.03 -9.31 -0.68
C MET A 77 -25.82 -10.29 -1.54
N ALA A 78 -26.81 -9.79 -2.26
CA ALA A 78 -27.46 -10.52 -3.35
C ALA A 78 -26.75 -10.22 -4.68
N PRO A 79 -26.84 -11.12 -5.69
CA PRO A 79 -26.30 -10.83 -7.01
C PRO A 79 -26.80 -9.50 -7.57
N GLY A 80 -25.87 -8.62 -7.94
CA GLY A 80 -26.12 -7.25 -8.38
C GLY A 80 -26.07 -6.19 -7.28
N ASP A 81 -25.95 -6.58 -6.00
CA ASP A 81 -25.78 -5.62 -4.92
C ASP A 81 -24.38 -5.01 -4.96
N THR A 82 -24.34 -3.72 -4.63
CA THR A 82 -23.12 -2.94 -4.54
C THR A 82 -22.99 -2.33 -3.14
N SER A 83 -21.80 -2.39 -2.61
CA SER A 83 -21.43 -1.70 -1.36
C SER A 83 -20.20 -0.84 -1.58
N THR A 84 -20.20 0.34 -0.95
CA THR A 84 -19.16 1.35 -1.15
C THR A 84 -18.71 1.87 0.20
N VAL A 85 -17.40 2.09 0.33
CA VAL A 85 -16.80 2.76 1.48
C VAL A 85 -15.79 3.80 1.01
N CYS A 86 -15.81 4.97 1.64
CA CYS A 86 -14.84 6.04 1.42
C CYS A 86 -13.95 6.14 2.66
N PHE A 87 -12.65 6.26 2.49
CA PHE A 87 -11.69 6.40 3.59
C PHE A 87 -10.50 7.24 3.15
N GLU A 88 -9.74 7.70 4.13
CA GLU A 88 -8.59 8.58 3.93
C GLU A 88 -7.29 7.79 4.16
N VAL A 89 -6.30 8.02 3.31
CA VAL A 89 -4.90 7.62 3.50
C VAL A 89 -4.08 8.89 3.69
N ILE A 90 -3.44 9.03 4.84
CA ILE A 90 -2.69 10.20 5.25
C ILE A 90 -1.21 9.85 5.28
N TYR A 91 -0.40 10.70 4.70
CA TYR A 91 1.05 10.67 4.85
C TYR A 91 1.47 11.69 5.90
N GLU A 92 2.03 11.21 7.01
CA GLU A 92 2.55 12.02 8.13
C GLU A 92 4.09 12.02 8.18
N GLY A 93 4.73 11.54 7.11
CA GLY A 93 6.18 11.45 7.03
C GLY A 93 6.86 12.80 6.78
N ASN A 94 8.15 12.86 7.04
CA ASN A 94 8.98 14.04 6.80
C ASN A 94 10.00 13.86 5.66
N LEU A 95 9.86 12.83 4.86
CA LEU A 95 10.66 12.55 3.68
C LEU A 95 9.83 12.71 2.41
N ASP A 96 10.49 12.94 1.28
CA ASP A 96 9.85 12.77 -0.02
C ASP A 96 9.52 11.29 -0.23
N ALA A 97 8.29 10.99 -0.62
CA ALA A 97 7.84 9.63 -0.81
C ALA A 97 6.85 9.48 -1.96
N ASP A 98 6.93 8.34 -2.64
CA ASP A 98 5.92 7.87 -3.59
C ASP A 98 4.93 6.96 -2.87
N ILE A 99 3.64 7.28 -2.92
CA ILE A 99 2.58 6.56 -2.22
C ILE A 99 1.60 6.01 -3.24
N LEU A 100 1.28 4.73 -3.13
CA LEU A 100 0.34 4.03 -4.01
C LEU A 100 -0.35 2.86 -3.30
N LEU A 101 -1.50 2.43 -3.81
CA LEU A 101 -2.07 1.13 -3.50
C LEU A 101 -1.19 0.05 -4.13
N ASP A 102 -0.53 -0.76 -3.31
CA ASP A 102 0.41 -1.77 -3.78
C ASP A 102 -0.26 -3.13 -3.99
N SER A 103 -1.07 -3.56 -3.04
CA SER A 103 -1.72 -4.85 -3.12
C SER A 103 -3.13 -4.88 -2.53
N VAL A 104 -3.94 -5.81 -3.07
CA VAL A 104 -5.21 -6.25 -2.49
C VAL A 104 -5.16 -7.77 -2.43
N THR A 105 -5.31 -8.32 -1.24
CA THR A 105 -5.18 -9.76 -1.01
C THR A 105 -6.34 -10.32 -0.20
N ILE A 106 -6.61 -11.60 -0.36
CA ILE A 106 -7.53 -12.38 0.48
C ILE A 106 -6.65 -13.36 1.27
N SER A 107 -6.34 -13.01 2.52
CA SER A 107 -5.48 -13.84 3.39
C SER A 107 -6.27 -14.90 4.18
N GLY A 108 -7.57 -14.74 4.29
CA GLY A 108 -8.48 -15.64 4.97
C GLY A 108 -9.23 -16.59 4.06
N VAL A 109 -10.50 -16.81 4.38
CA VAL A 109 -11.36 -17.71 3.62
C VAL A 109 -11.82 -17.06 2.32
N ASN A 110 -11.78 -17.81 1.22
CA ASN A 110 -12.39 -17.47 -0.07
C ASN A 110 -13.25 -18.67 -0.51
N GLU A 111 -14.41 -18.83 0.14
CA GLU A 111 -15.29 -19.97 -0.08
C GLU A 111 -15.88 -19.97 -1.49
N ASN A 112 -15.81 -21.12 -2.15
CA ASN A 112 -16.33 -21.31 -3.52
C ASN A 112 -15.82 -20.23 -4.49
N SER A 113 -14.63 -19.66 -4.27
CA SER A 113 -14.04 -18.60 -5.09
C SER A 113 -14.95 -17.35 -5.20
N ILE A 114 -15.66 -17.00 -4.14
CA ILE A 114 -16.52 -15.81 -4.15
C ILE A 114 -15.76 -14.53 -4.52
N GLY A 115 -14.47 -14.45 -4.20
CA GLY A 115 -13.61 -13.33 -4.56
C GLY A 115 -13.50 -13.10 -6.08
N ASP A 116 -13.72 -14.13 -6.90
CA ASP A 116 -13.76 -14.02 -8.36
C ASP A 116 -15.09 -13.44 -8.87
N GLU A 117 -16.13 -13.53 -8.06
CA GLU A 117 -17.50 -13.02 -8.36
C GLU A 117 -17.76 -11.65 -7.73
N LEU A 118 -16.82 -11.12 -6.95
CA LEU A 118 -16.88 -9.79 -6.37
C LEU A 118 -16.10 -8.82 -7.24
N ASP A 119 -16.79 -8.07 -8.08
CA ASP A 119 -16.20 -6.98 -8.87
C ASP A 119 -15.71 -5.89 -7.93
N LEU A 120 -14.45 -5.47 -8.11
CA LEU A 120 -13.76 -4.46 -7.31
C LEU A 120 -13.42 -3.26 -8.17
N ILE A 121 -13.77 -2.08 -7.68
CA ILE A 121 -13.25 -0.81 -8.18
C ILE A 121 -12.71 -0.04 -6.97
N VAL A 122 -11.50 0.51 -7.12
CA VAL A 122 -10.95 1.47 -6.18
C VAL A 122 -10.66 2.75 -6.93
N ASP A 123 -11.34 3.82 -6.54
CA ASP A 123 -11.16 5.16 -7.10
C ASP A 123 -10.43 6.07 -6.10
N ARG A 124 -9.58 6.96 -6.60
CA ARG A 124 -8.88 7.98 -5.80
C ARG A 124 -9.53 9.34 -5.96
N TYR A 125 -9.61 10.08 -4.85
CA TYR A 125 -10.27 11.39 -4.73
C TYR A 125 -9.38 12.41 -4.02
N THR A 126 -9.71 13.68 -4.18
CA THR A 126 -9.05 14.80 -3.48
C THR A 126 -9.85 15.34 -2.31
N ASP A 127 -11.08 14.87 -2.11
CA ASP A 127 -12.00 15.39 -1.10
C ASP A 127 -12.58 14.29 -0.22
N SER A 128 -12.93 14.67 1.01
CA SER A 128 -13.46 13.77 2.05
C SER A 128 -14.83 13.16 1.74
N GLY A 129 -15.51 13.66 0.72
CA GLY A 129 -16.80 13.11 0.30
C GLY A 129 -16.70 12.09 -0.81
N CYS A 130 -15.50 11.73 -1.25
CA CYS A 130 -15.27 10.88 -2.42
C CYS A 130 -16.11 11.34 -3.62
N SER A 131 -16.13 12.65 -3.90
CA SER A 131 -16.95 13.24 -4.96
C SER A 131 -16.13 13.85 -6.08
N ALA A 132 -14.91 14.33 -5.79
CA ALA A 132 -13.97 14.88 -6.77
C ALA A 132 -12.94 13.82 -7.20
N GLY A 133 -13.36 12.86 -8.00
CA GLY A 133 -12.56 11.72 -8.43
C GLY A 133 -11.36 12.11 -9.29
N ILE A 134 -10.22 11.46 -9.04
CA ILE A 134 -9.02 11.53 -9.89
C ILE A 134 -9.06 10.39 -10.92
N GLY A 135 -9.64 9.26 -10.56
CA GLY A 135 -9.81 8.08 -11.42
C GLY A 135 -9.56 6.76 -10.70
N ALA A 136 -9.91 5.69 -11.39
CA ALA A 136 -9.73 4.34 -10.88
C ALA A 136 -8.24 4.00 -10.74
N VAL A 137 -7.89 3.46 -9.59
CA VAL A 137 -6.53 2.97 -9.26
C VAL A 137 -6.48 1.44 -9.21
N ALA A 138 -7.63 0.79 -9.07
CA ALA A 138 -7.78 -0.64 -9.29
C ALA A 138 -9.14 -0.93 -9.94
N ASN A 139 -9.17 -1.90 -10.84
CA ASN A 139 -10.39 -2.36 -11.51
C ASN A 139 -10.23 -3.83 -11.91
N GLY A 140 -11.06 -4.69 -11.35
CA GLY A 140 -11.00 -6.12 -11.58
C GLY A 140 -11.96 -6.87 -10.68
N THR A 141 -11.54 -8.02 -10.18
CA THR A 141 -12.27 -8.73 -9.11
C THR A 141 -11.45 -8.67 -7.82
N LEU A 142 -12.09 -8.98 -6.70
CA LEU A 142 -11.41 -9.00 -5.42
C LEU A 142 -10.23 -9.99 -5.41
N ALA A 143 -10.34 -11.10 -6.14
CA ALA A 143 -9.27 -12.09 -6.31
C ALA A 143 -8.18 -11.66 -7.32
N THR A 144 -8.53 -10.77 -8.27
CA THR A 144 -7.61 -10.24 -9.30
C THR A 144 -7.86 -8.74 -9.48
N PRO A 145 -7.37 -7.90 -8.58
CA PRO A 145 -7.80 -6.50 -8.45
C PRO A 145 -7.39 -5.57 -9.59
N GLY A 146 -6.44 -5.96 -10.45
CA GLY A 146 -6.04 -5.15 -11.60
C GLY A 146 -5.56 -3.75 -11.21
N ILE A 147 -4.58 -3.66 -10.30
CA ILE A 147 -4.05 -2.39 -9.79
C ILE A 147 -3.29 -1.66 -10.88
N THR A 148 -3.61 -0.38 -11.09
CA THR A 148 -3.02 0.51 -12.11
C THR A 148 -2.65 1.88 -11.55
N GLU A 149 -2.60 2.01 -10.22
CA GLU A 149 -2.34 3.29 -9.59
C GLU A 149 -0.98 3.86 -9.99
N THR A 150 -0.97 5.17 -10.29
CA THR A 150 0.26 5.96 -10.33
C THR A 150 0.48 6.59 -8.97
N ALA A 151 1.66 6.40 -8.42
CA ALA A 151 2.02 6.97 -7.12
C ALA A 151 1.74 8.47 -7.05
N TRP A 152 1.30 8.92 -5.90
CA TRP A 152 1.22 10.34 -5.59
C TRP A 152 2.32 10.73 -4.60
N GLN A 153 2.74 11.97 -4.68
CA GLN A 153 3.79 12.52 -3.83
C GLN A 153 3.22 13.63 -2.96
N PRO A 154 3.56 13.69 -1.67
CA PRO A 154 3.26 14.85 -0.84
C PRO A 154 3.97 16.10 -1.40
N ALA A 155 3.25 17.22 -1.44
CA ALA A 155 3.79 18.45 -2.00
C ALA A 155 4.87 19.08 -1.11
N VAL A 156 4.78 18.85 0.21
CA VAL A 156 5.72 19.41 1.20
C VAL A 156 6.00 18.37 2.26
N PRO A 157 7.23 17.81 2.33
CA PRO A 157 7.62 16.90 3.41
C PRO A 157 7.43 17.53 4.80
N GLY A 158 6.93 16.74 5.74
CA GLY A 158 6.68 17.20 7.11
C GLY A 158 5.36 17.97 7.31
N THR A 159 4.53 18.01 6.28
CA THR A 159 3.12 18.43 6.38
C THR A 159 2.25 17.25 6.02
N ASP A 160 1.24 16.99 6.85
CA ASP A 160 0.29 15.92 6.58
C ASP A 160 -0.43 16.18 5.26
N GLU A 161 -0.39 15.22 4.38
CA GLU A 161 -1.12 15.26 3.11
C GLU A 161 -1.87 13.96 2.91
N SER A 162 -3.09 14.06 2.41
CA SER A 162 -3.96 12.90 2.28
C SER A 162 -4.55 12.76 0.89
N ARG A 163 -4.98 11.53 0.60
CA ARG A 163 -5.85 11.19 -0.53
C ARG A 163 -6.98 10.32 0.00
N TRP A 164 -8.13 10.52 -0.60
CA TRP A 164 -9.32 9.74 -0.30
C TRP A 164 -9.46 8.62 -1.32
N TYR A 165 -9.89 7.48 -0.85
CA TYR A 165 -10.12 6.31 -1.68
C TYR A 165 -11.53 5.80 -1.44
N GLU A 166 -12.22 5.47 -2.52
CA GLU A 166 -13.49 4.80 -2.47
C GLU A 166 -13.32 3.37 -2.97
N ILE A 167 -13.65 2.41 -2.13
CA ILE A 167 -13.72 1.01 -2.51
C ILE A 167 -15.18 0.68 -2.81
N THR A 168 -15.44 0.26 -4.02
CA THR A 168 -16.73 -0.25 -4.45
C THR A 168 -16.61 -1.73 -4.75
N VAL A 169 -17.43 -2.54 -4.08
CA VAL A 169 -17.54 -3.98 -4.30
C VAL A 169 -18.95 -4.31 -4.76
N THR A 170 -19.07 -5.02 -5.88
CA THR A 170 -20.35 -5.45 -6.46
C THR A 170 -20.34 -6.96 -6.58
N LEU A 171 -21.34 -7.66 -6.02
CA LEU A 171 -21.52 -9.06 -6.34
C LEU A 171 -22.09 -9.19 -7.76
N ASN A 172 -21.36 -9.89 -8.62
CA ASN A 172 -21.71 -10.06 -10.02
C ASN A 172 -23.16 -10.55 -10.15
N SER A 173 -23.96 -9.90 -10.99
CA SER A 173 -25.36 -10.26 -11.20
C SER A 173 -25.56 -11.66 -11.79
N GLY A 174 -24.50 -12.21 -12.42
CA GLY A 174 -24.45 -13.57 -12.96
C GLY A 174 -23.78 -14.58 -12.02
N ALA A 175 -23.48 -14.19 -10.77
CA ALA A 175 -22.80 -15.07 -9.81
C ALA A 175 -23.56 -16.41 -9.66
N PRO A 176 -22.85 -17.55 -9.73
CA PRO A 176 -23.47 -18.86 -9.67
C PRO A 176 -24.02 -19.17 -8.27
N ASN A 177 -25.06 -20.00 -8.18
CA ASN A 177 -25.63 -20.40 -6.89
C ASN A 177 -24.61 -21.11 -5.97
N THR A 178 -23.47 -21.55 -6.48
CA THR A 178 -22.41 -22.16 -5.67
C THR A 178 -21.75 -21.19 -4.70
N VAL A 179 -21.83 -19.88 -4.95
CA VAL A 179 -21.31 -18.85 -4.04
C VAL A 179 -22.36 -18.35 -3.05
N GLN A 180 -23.57 -18.90 -3.08
CA GLN A 180 -24.59 -18.59 -2.08
C GLN A 180 -24.11 -19.00 -0.70
N ASP A 181 -24.32 -18.14 0.30
CA ASP A 181 -23.86 -18.33 1.69
C ASP A 181 -22.33 -18.43 1.82
N SER A 182 -21.57 -18.10 0.78
CA SER A 182 -20.11 -18.07 0.81
C SER A 182 -19.59 -16.76 1.40
N SER A 183 -18.35 -16.78 1.87
CA SER A 183 -17.67 -15.62 2.45
C SER A 183 -16.24 -15.45 1.91
N ALA A 184 -15.81 -14.21 1.77
CA ALA A 184 -14.40 -13.83 1.65
C ALA A 184 -13.99 -13.07 2.91
N THR A 185 -12.95 -13.54 3.58
CA THR A 185 -12.47 -12.95 4.83
C THR A 185 -10.97 -12.67 4.76
N GLY A 186 -10.47 -11.82 5.66
CA GLY A 186 -9.07 -11.42 5.63
C GLY A 186 -8.71 -10.69 4.34
N VAL A 187 -9.61 -9.82 3.88
CA VAL A 187 -9.33 -8.94 2.73
C VAL A 187 -8.50 -7.78 3.23
N GLU A 188 -7.33 -7.63 2.64
CA GLU A 188 -6.35 -6.62 3.01
C GLU A 188 -6.07 -5.73 1.80
N PHE A 189 -6.10 -4.41 2.02
CA PHE A 189 -5.67 -3.40 1.07
C PHE A 189 -4.38 -2.78 1.63
N GLU A 190 -3.32 -2.84 0.88
CA GLU A 190 -2.00 -2.36 1.30
C GLU A 190 -1.59 -1.13 0.49
N TRP A 191 -1.30 -0.03 1.18
CA TRP A 191 -0.67 1.15 0.61
C TRP A 191 0.81 1.14 0.95
N LEU A 192 1.63 1.40 -0.04
CA LEU A 192 3.08 1.47 0.08
C LEU A 192 3.54 2.92 -0.07
N ALA A 193 4.36 3.37 0.87
CA ALA A 193 5.13 4.59 0.74
C ALA A 193 6.61 4.26 0.59
N THR A 194 7.22 4.73 -0.50
CA THR A 194 8.64 4.52 -0.81
C THR A 194 9.32 5.87 -0.89
N ASN A 195 10.38 6.09 -0.11
CA ASN A 195 11.13 7.33 -0.20
C ASN A 195 11.89 7.42 -1.54
N THR A 196 11.93 8.63 -2.10
CA THR A 196 12.54 8.93 -3.41
C THR A 196 13.84 9.71 -3.29
#